data_8f2f693407c157e64d90fd25c383c292
#
_entry.id   8f2f693407c157e64d90fd25c383c292
#
_cell.length_a   1.000
_cell.length_b   1.000
_cell.length_c   1.000
_cell.angle_alpha   90.00
_cell.angle_beta   90.00
_cell.angle_gamma   90.00
#
_symmetry.space_group_name_H-M   'P 1'
#
loop_
_entity.id
_entity.type
_entity.pdbx_description
1 polymer ?
#
loop_
_entity_poly.entity_id
_entity_poly.type
_entity_poly.pdbx_seq_one_letter_code
_entity_poly.pdbx_strand_id
1 'polypeptide(L)'
;MEIATRALAEDDIPELTALLRANRAFLQPWDPIRADDYFTEAGQLDYLRSARSRDTTVPLVILVDGRIGGRITLNNIVRGPFESCGLGYWVAAEHNGKGVATAAVGDAVRYAFRELRLHRAEAGTLVHNVGSQRVLERNGFVRYGLAPKYLRIAGRWQDHVLFQRINESDG
;
A
#
# COMPACT_ATOMS: atom_id res chain seq x y z
N MET A 1 18.72 -4.41 -10.27
CA MET A 1 17.30 -4.47 -9.85
C MET A 1 16.73 -3.06 -9.93
N GLU A 2 15.96 -2.83 -10.96
CA GLU A 2 15.25 -1.56 -11.17
C GLU A 2 13.87 -1.66 -10.51
N ILE A 3 13.49 -0.65 -9.72
CA ILE A 3 12.19 -0.60 -9.02
C ILE A 3 11.50 0.68 -9.43
N ALA A 4 10.24 0.56 -9.86
CA ALA A 4 9.40 1.69 -10.24
C ALA A 4 7.96 1.47 -9.80
N THR A 5 7.18 2.54 -9.72
CA THR A 5 5.73 2.47 -9.53
C THR A 5 5.01 3.24 -10.62
N ARG A 6 3.85 2.76 -11.01
CA ARG A 6 2.92 3.47 -11.90
C ARG A 6 1.48 3.10 -11.58
N ALA A 7 0.55 3.85 -12.14
CA ALA A 7 -0.86 3.55 -12.00
C ALA A 7 -1.17 2.12 -12.47
N LEU A 8 -1.99 1.41 -11.69
CA LEU A 8 -2.52 0.09 -12.05
C LEU A 8 -3.46 0.25 -13.26
N ALA A 9 -3.24 -0.55 -14.30
CA ALA A 9 -4.05 -0.58 -15.52
C ALA A 9 -4.83 -1.90 -15.64
N GLU A 10 -5.86 -1.92 -16.48
CA GLU A 10 -6.64 -3.14 -16.73
C GLU A 10 -5.78 -4.25 -17.32
N ASP A 11 -4.82 -3.92 -18.17
CA ASP A 11 -3.88 -4.88 -18.75
C ASP A 11 -2.94 -5.55 -17.73
N ASP A 12 -2.79 -4.97 -16.54
CA ASP A 12 -1.99 -5.54 -15.45
C ASP A 12 -2.73 -6.65 -14.68
N ILE A 13 -4.04 -6.69 -14.79
CA ILE A 13 -4.89 -7.56 -13.95
C ILE A 13 -4.51 -9.04 -14.04
N PRO A 14 -4.24 -9.63 -15.21
CA PRO A 14 -3.85 -11.04 -15.28
C PRO A 14 -2.54 -11.32 -14.51
N GLU A 15 -1.50 -10.52 -14.72
CA GLU A 15 -0.20 -10.70 -14.04
C GLU A 15 -0.32 -10.45 -12.53
N LEU A 16 -0.98 -9.37 -12.13
CA LEU A 16 -1.20 -9.04 -10.72
C LEU A 16 -1.99 -10.14 -10.00
N THR A 17 -3.05 -10.67 -10.63
CA THR A 17 -3.87 -11.72 -10.05
C THR A 17 -3.09 -13.02 -9.88
N ALA A 18 -2.29 -13.40 -10.87
CA ALA A 18 -1.41 -14.57 -10.79
C ALA A 18 -0.41 -14.42 -9.62
N LEU A 19 0.23 -13.26 -9.49
CA LEU A 19 1.15 -12.97 -8.41
C LEU A 19 0.47 -13.01 -7.04
N LEU A 20 -0.72 -12.42 -6.94
CA LEU A 20 -1.52 -12.40 -5.71
C LEU A 20 -1.90 -13.82 -5.25
N ARG A 21 -2.33 -14.66 -6.18
CA ARG A 21 -2.62 -16.08 -5.91
C ARG A 21 -1.38 -16.84 -5.41
N ALA A 22 -0.25 -16.67 -6.08
CA ALA A 22 1.00 -17.33 -5.72
C ALA A 22 1.49 -16.93 -4.32
N ASN A 23 1.13 -15.72 -3.88
CA ASN A 23 1.55 -15.17 -2.59
C ASN A 23 0.45 -15.20 -1.51
N ARG A 24 -0.70 -15.82 -1.77
CA ARG A 24 -1.84 -15.81 -0.85
C ARG A 24 -1.47 -16.27 0.56
N ALA A 25 -0.78 -17.40 0.68
CA ALA A 25 -0.36 -17.94 1.98
C ALA A 25 0.66 -17.02 2.69
N PHE A 26 1.59 -16.44 1.94
CA PHE A 26 2.60 -15.51 2.47
C PHE A 26 1.96 -14.22 3.01
N LEU A 27 0.93 -13.71 2.34
CA LEU A 27 0.27 -12.44 2.69
C LEU A 27 -0.80 -12.60 3.78
N GLN A 28 -1.38 -13.80 3.93
CA GLN A 28 -2.50 -14.06 4.82
C GLN A 28 -2.33 -13.56 6.27
N PRO A 29 -1.17 -13.70 6.93
CA PRO A 29 -0.98 -13.22 8.30
C PRO A 29 -1.05 -11.69 8.45
N TRP A 30 -0.85 -10.96 7.34
CA TRP A 30 -0.70 -9.51 7.29
C TRP A 30 -1.93 -8.79 6.72
N ASP A 31 -2.87 -9.54 6.17
CA ASP A 31 -4.01 -9.00 5.40
C ASP A 31 -5.35 -9.31 6.08
N PRO A 32 -6.41 -8.55 5.83
CA PRO A 32 -7.77 -8.96 6.15
C PRO A 32 -8.09 -10.32 5.50
N ILE A 33 -9.00 -11.08 6.08
CA ILE A 33 -9.55 -12.26 5.40
C ILE A 33 -10.29 -11.78 4.16
N ARG A 34 -9.87 -12.30 3.00
CA ARG A 34 -10.46 -11.98 1.71
C ARG A 34 -11.33 -13.15 1.23
N ALA A 35 -12.47 -12.83 0.63
CA ALA A 35 -13.27 -13.82 -0.07
C ALA A 35 -12.53 -14.35 -1.31
N ASP A 36 -12.90 -15.53 -1.80
CA ASP A 36 -12.16 -16.19 -2.89
C ASP A 36 -12.21 -15.41 -4.22
N ASP A 37 -13.27 -14.65 -4.46
CA ASP A 37 -13.42 -13.79 -5.62
C ASP A 37 -12.35 -12.68 -5.69
N TYR A 38 -11.84 -12.22 -4.54
CA TYR A 38 -10.71 -11.28 -4.48
C TYR A 38 -9.46 -11.80 -5.22
N PHE A 39 -9.28 -13.11 -5.29
CA PHE A 39 -8.13 -13.75 -5.95
C PHE A 39 -8.42 -14.14 -7.40
N THR A 40 -9.45 -13.56 -8.02
CA THR A 40 -9.81 -13.74 -9.41
C THR A 40 -9.51 -12.48 -10.23
N GLU A 41 -9.30 -12.65 -11.53
CA GLU A 41 -9.13 -11.48 -12.43
C GLU A 41 -10.38 -10.59 -12.41
N ALA A 42 -11.58 -11.18 -12.40
CA ALA A 42 -12.83 -10.43 -12.32
C ALA A 42 -12.88 -9.60 -11.02
N GLY A 43 -12.54 -10.18 -9.88
CA GLY A 43 -12.52 -9.47 -8.59
C GLY A 43 -11.48 -8.34 -8.54
N GLN A 44 -10.29 -8.56 -9.10
CA GLN A 44 -9.26 -7.51 -9.19
C GLN A 44 -9.64 -6.40 -10.18
N LEU A 45 -10.31 -6.73 -11.28
CA LEU A 45 -10.84 -5.75 -12.24
C LEU A 45 -11.93 -4.89 -11.58
N ASP A 46 -12.86 -5.51 -10.86
CA ASP A 46 -13.93 -4.80 -10.13
C ASP A 46 -13.33 -3.87 -9.05
N TYR A 47 -12.28 -4.33 -8.35
CA TYR A 47 -11.54 -3.48 -7.42
C TYR A 47 -10.96 -2.25 -8.12
N LEU A 48 -10.27 -2.44 -9.25
CA LEU A 48 -9.66 -1.33 -10.01
C LEU A 48 -10.71 -0.33 -10.49
N ARG A 49 -11.80 -0.82 -11.07
CA ARG A 49 -12.90 0.04 -11.57
C ARG A 49 -13.58 0.79 -10.44
N SER A 50 -13.82 0.13 -9.32
CA SER A 50 -14.34 0.76 -8.11
C SER A 50 -13.40 1.83 -7.54
N ALA A 51 -12.09 1.58 -7.52
CA ALA A 51 -11.10 2.56 -7.09
C ALA A 51 -11.08 3.80 -8.00
N ARG A 52 -11.12 3.59 -9.33
CA ARG A 52 -11.13 4.67 -10.32
C ARG A 52 -12.41 5.52 -10.28
N SER A 53 -13.53 4.96 -9.86
CA SER A 53 -14.80 5.68 -9.73
C SER A 53 -14.85 6.61 -8.51
N ARG A 54 -13.83 6.56 -7.65
CA ARG A 54 -13.75 7.34 -6.42
C ARG A 54 -12.45 8.16 -6.40
N ASP A 55 -12.55 9.42 -6.04
CA ASP A 55 -11.38 10.30 -5.88
C ASP A 55 -10.59 10.04 -4.59
N THR A 56 -10.90 8.95 -3.88
CA THR A 56 -10.34 8.63 -2.56
C THR A 56 -9.30 7.52 -2.59
N THR A 57 -9.04 6.91 -3.76
CA THR A 57 -8.18 5.73 -3.86
C THR A 57 -7.39 5.73 -5.17
N VAL A 58 -6.06 5.57 -5.07
CA VAL A 58 -5.15 5.45 -6.22
C VAL A 58 -4.31 4.18 -6.07
N PRO A 59 -4.66 3.10 -6.77
CA PRO A 59 -3.84 1.89 -6.80
C PRO A 59 -2.67 2.04 -7.78
N LEU A 60 -1.47 1.68 -7.32
CA LEU A 60 -0.24 1.66 -8.11
C LEU A 60 0.32 0.23 -8.13
N VAL A 61 0.87 -0.19 -9.27
CA VAL A 61 1.70 -1.41 -9.32
C VAL A 61 3.13 -1.08 -8.95
N ILE A 62 3.77 -2.03 -8.29
CA ILE A 62 5.21 -2.02 -8.02
C ILE A 62 5.87 -2.90 -9.08
N LEU A 63 6.77 -2.32 -9.85
CA LEU A 63 7.53 -3.02 -10.88
C LEU A 63 8.95 -3.32 -10.37
N VAL A 64 9.39 -4.53 -10.61
CA VAL A 64 10.77 -5.00 -10.36
C VAL A 64 11.30 -5.53 -11.67
N ASP A 65 12.31 -4.88 -12.22
CA ASP A 65 12.88 -5.20 -13.56
C ASP A 65 11.80 -5.34 -14.65
N GLY A 66 10.81 -4.43 -14.62
CA GLY A 66 9.71 -4.35 -15.57
C GLY A 66 8.55 -5.34 -15.32
N ARG A 67 8.61 -6.21 -14.32
CA ARG A 67 7.57 -7.18 -13.96
C ARG A 67 6.85 -6.75 -12.68
N ILE A 68 5.58 -7.10 -12.55
CA ILE A 68 4.81 -6.78 -11.35
C ILE A 68 5.37 -7.57 -10.16
N GLY A 69 5.84 -6.86 -9.13
CA GLY A 69 6.36 -7.42 -7.87
C GLY A 69 5.49 -7.15 -6.66
N GLY A 70 4.40 -6.38 -6.82
CA GLY A 70 3.49 -6.04 -5.72
C GLY A 70 2.54 -4.90 -6.07
N ARG A 71 1.84 -4.40 -5.06
CA ARG A 71 0.93 -3.26 -5.19
C ARG A 71 1.10 -2.31 -4.01
N ILE A 72 0.98 -1.02 -4.27
CA ILE A 72 0.87 0.02 -3.26
C ILE A 72 -0.36 0.89 -3.58
N THR A 73 -1.13 1.21 -2.57
CA THR A 73 -2.38 1.96 -2.75
C THR A 73 -2.37 3.20 -1.85
N LEU A 74 -2.61 4.36 -2.45
CA LEU A 74 -3.02 5.55 -1.71
C LEU A 74 -4.52 5.43 -1.46
N ASN A 75 -4.93 5.41 -0.22
CA ASN A 75 -6.33 5.23 0.17
C ASN A 75 -6.79 6.33 1.12
N ASN A 76 -8.09 6.41 1.37
CA ASN A 76 -8.67 7.41 2.25
C ASN A 76 -8.13 8.82 1.98
N ILE A 77 -8.06 9.19 0.70
CA ILE A 77 -7.64 10.54 0.31
C ILE A 77 -8.73 11.51 0.76
N VAL A 78 -8.35 12.44 1.63
CA VAL A 78 -9.23 13.48 2.17
C VAL A 78 -8.67 14.84 1.79
N ARG A 79 -9.52 15.67 1.18
CA ARG A 79 -9.19 17.04 0.76
C ARG A 79 -9.61 18.06 1.82
N GLY A 80 -9.45 19.33 1.51
CA GLY A 80 -9.77 20.45 2.38
C GLY A 80 -8.71 20.67 3.45
N PRO A 81 -9.10 20.96 4.71
CA PRO A 81 -8.11 21.29 5.75
C PRO A 81 -7.19 20.13 6.14
N PHE A 82 -7.50 18.89 5.71
CA PHE A 82 -6.72 17.72 6.10
C PHE A 82 -5.67 17.34 5.05
N GLU A 83 -5.98 17.41 3.74
CA GLU A 83 -5.08 17.07 2.62
C GLU A 83 -4.19 15.87 2.91
N SER A 84 -4.81 14.72 3.21
CA SER A 84 -4.14 13.53 3.71
C SER A 84 -4.51 12.27 2.93
N CYS A 85 -3.65 11.27 2.96
CA CYS A 85 -3.96 9.92 2.51
C CYS A 85 -3.36 8.85 3.42
N GLY A 86 -3.90 7.64 3.34
CA GLY A 86 -3.29 6.44 3.87
C GLY A 86 -2.48 5.71 2.82
N LEU A 87 -1.53 4.88 3.25
CA LEU A 87 -0.76 3.95 2.41
C LEU A 87 -0.99 2.52 2.86
N GLY A 88 -1.29 1.65 1.91
CA GLY A 88 -1.28 0.21 2.09
C GLY A 88 -0.46 -0.46 0.98
N TYR A 89 0.37 -1.43 1.31
CA TYR A 89 1.22 -2.10 0.31
C TYR A 89 1.54 -3.53 0.66
N TRP A 90 1.85 -4.30 -0.37
CA TRP A 90 2.42 -5.62 -0.27
C TRP A 90 3.42 -5.86 -1.41
N VAL A 91 4.41 -6.68 -1.15
CA VAL A 91 5.36 -7.18 -2.15
C VAL A 91 5.37 -8.71 -2.12
N ALA A 92 5.65 -9.31 -3.27
CA ALA A 92 5.77 -10.76 -3.37
C ALA A 92 6.89 -11.29 -2.45
N ALA A 93 6.74 -12.51 -1.95
CA ALA A 93 7.70 -13.14 -1.03
C ALA A 93 9.13 -13.12 -1.57
N GLU A 94 9.30 -13.36 -2.87
CA GLU A 94 10.60 -13.35 -3.54
C GLU A 94 11.31 -11.98 -3.51
N HIS A 95 10.56 -10.90 -3.31
CA HIS A 95 11.08 -9.52 -3.24
C HIS A 95 11.19 -9.00 -1.81
N ASN A 96 10.75 -9.80 -0.82
CA ASN A 96 10.81 -9.40 0.57
C ASN A 96 12.27 -9.27 1.05
N GLY A 97 12.55 -8.24 1.86
CA GLY A 97 13.89 -7.97 2.38
C GLY A 97 14.91 -7.40 1.37
N LYS A 98 14.50 -7.13 0.13
CA LYS A 98 15.38 -6.64 -0.96
C LYS A 98 15.26 -5.14 -1.23
N GLY A 99 14.60 -4.38 -0.36
CA GLY A 99 14.42 -2.93 -0.51
C GLY A 99 13.29 -2.51 -1.45
N VAL A 100 12.56 -3.44 -2.05
CA VAL A 100 11.48 -3.17 -3.00
C VAL A 100 10.37 -2.32 -2.37
N ALA A 101 9.87 -2.73 -1.20
CA ALA A 101 8.85 -1.96 -0.48
C ALA A 101 9.35 -0.56 -0.10
N THR A 102 10.62 -0.42 0.30
CA THR A 102 11.21 0.88 0.65
C THR A 102 11.20 1.83 -0.55
N ALA A 103 11.62 1.35 -1.73
CA ALA A 103 11.61 2.16 -2.95
C ALA A 103 10.16 2.52 -3.36
N ALA A 104 9.25 1.55 -3.34
CA ALA A 104 7.85 1.77 -3.72
C ALA A 104 7.13 2.78 -2.81
N VAL A 105 7.37 2.72 -1.50
CA VAL A 105 6.83 3.71 -0.55
C VAL A 105 7.38 5.10 -0.84
N GLY A 106 8.68 5.21 -1.14
CA GLY A 106 9.29 6.48 -1.54
C GLY A 106 8.64 7.09 -2.79
N ASP A 107 8.40 6.27 -3.80
CA ASP A 107 7.71 6.70 -5.03
C ASP A 107 6.27 7.13 -4.75
N ALA A 108 5.52 6.34 -4.00
CA ALA A 108 4.13 6.65 -3.65
C ALA A 108 4.00 7.94 -2.85
N VAL A 109 4.92 8.20 -1.92
CA VAL A 109 4.96 9.46 -1.14
C VAL A 109 5.27 10.65 -2.05
N ARG A 110 6.23 10.50 -2.97
CA ARG A 110 6.51 11.55 -3.96
C ARG A 110 5.28 11.85 -4.82
N TYR A 111 4.58 10.81 -5.27
CA TYR A 111 3.34 10.94 -6.02
C TYR A 111 2.26 11.68 -5.19
N ALA A 112 2.05 11.27 -3.95
CA ALA A 112 1.09 11.90 -3.05
C ALA A 112 1.36 13.40 -2.86
N PHE A 113 2.62 13.78 -2.65
CA PHE A 113 2.99 15.17 -2.35
C PHE A 113 3.10 16.04 -3.60
N ARG A 114 3.63 15.53 -4.71
CA ARG A 114 3.86 16.32 -5.92
C ARG A 114 2.69 16.32 -6.88
N GLU A 115 2.12 15.16 -7.17
CA GLU A 115 1.03 15.01 -8.14
C GLU A 115 -0.34 15.27 -7.50
N LEU A 116 -0.59 14.68 -6.34
CA LEU A 116 -1.86 14.88 -5.63
C LEU A 116 -1.84 16.11 -4.71
N ARG A 117 -0.68 16.74 -4.50
CA ARG A 117 -0.50 17.93 -3.65
C ARG A 117 -1.05 17.75 -2.24
N LEU A 118 -0.84 16.56 -1.68
CA LEU A 118 -1.26 16.27 -0.31
C LEU A 118 -0.21 16.79 0.68
N HIS A 119 -0.71 17.17 1.85
CA HIS A 119 0.11 17.65 2.97
C HIS A 119 0.64 16.50 3.82
N ARG A 120 -0.09 15.37 3.89
CA ARG A 120 0.16 14.31 4.86
C ARG A 120 -0.03 12.92 4.23
N ALA A 121 0.87 12.00 4.58
CA ALA A 121 0.72 10.58 4.32
C ALA A 121 0.78 9.80 5.64
N GLU A 122 -0.10 8.82 5.79
CA GLU A 122 -0.21 7.97 6.98
C GLU A 122 -0.08 6.50 6.60
N ALA A 123 0.42 5.70 7.53
CA ALA A 123 0.40 4.25 7.42
C ALA A 123 0.30 3.61 8.80
N GLY A 124 -0.47 2.52 8.90
CA GLY A 124 -0.54 1.71 10.10
C GLY A 124 0.13 0.35 9.87
N THR A 125 0.84 -0.15 10.85
CA THR A 125 1.42 -1.50 10.81
C THR A 125 0.96 -2.30 12.02
N LEU A 126 0.84 -3.62 11.85
CA LEU A 126 0.73 -4.51 13.01
C LEU A 126 1.93 -4.29 13.94
N VAL A 127 1.71 -4.37 15.25
CA VAL A 127 2.74 -4.11 16.26
C VAL A 127 3.99 -4.98 16.05
N HIS A 128 3.82 -6.21 15.60
CA HIS A 128 4.91 -7.16 15.35
C HIS A 128 5.47 -7.12 13.91
N ASN A 129 4.92 -6.26 13.03
CA ASN A 129 5.41 -6.13 11.66
C ASN A 129 6.62 -5.17 11.60
N VAL A 130 7.73 -5.59 12.17
CA VAL A 130 8.97 -4.83 12.23
C VAL A 130 9.52 -4.50 10.83
N GLY A 131 9.32 -5.39 9.86
CA GLY A 131 9.74 -5.16 8.48
C GLY A 131 9.08 -3.93 7.87
N SER A 132 7.74 -3.83 8.00
CA SER A 132 6.99 -2.67 7.50
C SER A 132 7.32 -1.39 8.26
N GLN A 133 7.53 -1.46 9.57
CA GLN A 133 7.95 -0.30 10.38
C GLN A 133 9.27 0.28 9.87
N ARG A 134 10.26 -0.57 9.59
CA ARG A 134 11.56 -0.15 9.03
C ARG A 134 11.43 0.46 7.63
N VAL A 135 10.54 -0.05 6.79
CA VAL A 135 10.23 0.53 5.47
C VAL A 135 9.73 1.97 5.62
N LEU A 136 8.80 2.19 6.54
CA LEU A 136 8.23 3.52 6.81
C LEU A 136 9.27 4.48 7.38
N GLU A 137 10.04 4.05 8.38
CA GLU A 137 11.10 4.85 9.01
C GLU A 137 12.16 5.29 7.99
N ARG A 138 12.58 4.38 7.10
CA ARG A 138 13.54 4.71 6.01
C ARG A 138 12.99 5.72 5.00
N ASN A 139 11.68 5.86 4.93
CA ASN A 139 11.00 6.86 4.10
C ASN A 139 10.61 8.13 4.88
N GLY A 140 11.20 8.35 6.06
CA GLY A 140 10.98 9.56 6.84
C GLY A 140 9.63 9.63 7.55
N PHE A 141 8.92 8.51 7.66
CA PHE A 141 7.74 8.45 8.51
C PHE A 141 8.15 8.42 9.98
N VAL A 142 7.41 9.12 10.82
CA VAL A 142 7.57 9.11 12.26
C VAL A 142 6.38 8.43 12.92
N ARG A 143 6.66 7.64 13.93
CA ARG A 143 5.63 7.03 14.78
C ARG A 143 4.95 8.12 15.58
N TYR A 144 3.62 8.15 15.60
CA TYR A 144 2.85 9.13 16.36
C TYR A 144 1.81 8.54 17.30
N GLY A 145 1.58 7.23 17.25
CA GLY A 145 0.61 6.62 18.14
C GLY A 145 0.51 5.12 18.05
N LEU A 146 -0.30 4.58 18.96
CA LEU A 146 -0.78 3.21 18.98
C LEU A 146 -2.30 3.23 18.92
N ALA A 147 -2.89 2.49 18.00
CA ALA A 147 -4.33 2.33 17.86
C ALA A 147 -4.72 0.91 18.30
N PRO A 148 -5.30 0.74 19.50
CA PRO A 148 -5.76 -0.57 19.97
C PRO A 148 -6.93 -1.08 19.11
N LYS A 149 -6.90 -2.39 18.77
CA LYS A 149 -7.97 -3.07 18.00
C LYS A 149 -8.40 -2.27 16.75
N TYR A 150 -7.42 -1.80 16.01
CA TYR A 150 -7.62 -0.83 14.92
C TYR A 150 -8.22 -1.43 13.67
N LEU A 151 -7.63 -2.53 13.19
CA LEU A 151 -8.08 -3.23 11.99
C LEU A 151 -8.23 -4.73 12.26
N ARG A 152 -9.16 -5.35 11.52
CA ARG A 152 -9.36 -6.79 11.56
C ARG A 152 -8.43 -7.46 10.54
N ILE A 153 -7.28 -7.92 11.02
CA ILE A 153 -6.24 -8.59 10.23
C ILE A 153 -6.19 -10.07 10.63
N ALA A 154 -6.09 -10.95 9.63
CA ALA A 154 -6.12 -12.41 9.83
C ALA A 154 -7.29 -12.86 10.72
N GLY A 155 -8.45 -12.23 10.56
CA GLY A 155 -9.69 -12.56 11.27
C GLY A 155 -9.81 -12.02 12.69
N ARG A 156 -8.83 -11.26 13.19
CA ARG A 156 -8.84 -10.71 14.55
C ARG A 156 -8.64 -9.20 14.56
N TRP A 157 -9.31 -8.49 15.44
CA TRP A 157 -9.02 -7.09 15.73
C TRP A 157 -7.63 -6.97 16.36
N GLN A 158 -6.74 -6.22 15.74
CA GLN A 158 -5.34 -6.13 16.15
C GLN A 158 -4.89 -4.69 16.32
N ASP A 159 -3.99 -4.48 17.28
CA ASP A 159 -3.37 -3.20 17.54
C ASP A 159 -2.43 -2.83 16.40
N HIS A 160 -2.38 -1.54 16.07
CA HIS A 160 -1.50 -0.98 15.03
C HIS A 160 -0.66 0.15 15.58
N VAL A 161 0.60 0.18 15.15
CA VAL A 161 1.47 1.35 15.29
C VAL A 161 1.15 2.30 14.14
N LEU A 162 0.92 3.56 14.46
CA LEU A 162 0.56 4.60 13.50
C LEU A 162 1.77 5.46 13.16
N PHE A 163 1.98 5.64 11.86
CA PHE A 163 3.06 6.43 11.28
C PHE A 163 2.50 7.53 10.40
N GLN A 164 3.23 8.65 10.35
CA GLN A 164 2.91 9.79 9.50
C GLN A 164 4.15 10.37 8.87
N ARG A 165 3.98 10.97 7.69
CA ARG A 165 4.97 11.84 7.07
C ARG A 165 4.29 13.11 6.58
N ILE A 166 4.87 14.26 6.91
CA ILE A 166 4.38 15.58 6.51
C ILE A 166 5.17 16.06 5.30
N ASN A 167 4.50 16.78 4.40
CA ASN A 167 5.14 17.45 3.28
C ASN A 167 5.72 18.79 3.76
N GLU A 168 7.01 18.80 4.10
CA GLU A 168 7.69 20.00 4.62
C GLU A 168 7.79 21.13 3.61
N SER A 169 7.56 20.87 2.32
CA SER A 169 7.57 21.91 1.28
C SER A 169 6.24 22.65 1.13
N ASP A 170 5.23 22.28 1.90
CA ASP A 170 3.86 22.79 1.82
C ASP A 170 3.56 23.81 2.95
N GLY A 171 4.60 24.38 3.53
CA GLY A 171 4.53 25.31 4.66
C GLY A 171 4.49 26.78 4.27
#